data_073b1e92ea1851e4e8337c6ee3320c5b
#
_entry.id   073b1e92ea1851e4e8337c6ee3320c5b
#
_cell.length_a   1.000
_cell.length_b   1.000
_cell.length_c   1.000
_cell.angle_alpha   90.00
_cell.angle_beta   90.00
_cell.angle_gamma   90.00
#
_symmetry.space_group_name_H-M   'P 1'
#
loop_
_entity.id
_entity.type
_entity.pdbx_description
1 polymer ?
#
loop_
_entity_poly.entity_id
_entity_poly.type
_entity_poly.pdbx_seq_one_letter_code
_entity_poly.pdbx_strand_id
1 'polypeptide(L)'
;MGNILRTPRVVVVGAGIGGLVSALVLAHRGLDVTLVESAHQPGGKIRQVQVNGVGVDSGPTVFTMRWVLDQMLENLGTSLEDILQLEPIGVLARHAWDGGPNTLDLLSDTALTADAIAQFSSPQEARRFLGFCQQTRRLYDTLEKPYIRSERPNLLSMVTDLGPSGMATLTGLGPFATLWHSLGRHFHDPRLQQLFGRYATYCGSSPWSAPATLMLVAQVELVGVWSVKGGMFQVASALANLGEKHGVKARYGVSCAKIHTQQGRVSGVELSSGEHLAAEHVIFNGDVSALGSGLLGSSFSQSFAPVRPFERSLSAFTMSMHAKTSGFPMVRHNVFFNQDYRAEFDDIFHKRRLPEQGTVYVCAQDRNDSGLADPVPERILCLVNAPADGDTRSFNPSEIHACESNSLALMRRCGLEIDVLPQHVVRTLPQDFAHLFPGSGGALYGQATHGWMSAFRRPSSRSKVPGLYTAGGSVHPGPGVPMAAMSGRLAAATLMEDLGLISKSSRVVISGGMSMR
;
A
#
# COMPACT_ATOMS: atom_id res chain seq x y z
N MET A 1 26.75 43.63 1.68
CA MET A 1 26.40 42.68 0.62
C MET A 1 25.64 41.53 1.29
N GLY A 2 24.32 41.52 1.16
CA GLY A 2 23.51 40.45 1.75
C GLY A 2 23.86 39.13 1.09
N ASN A 3 24.19 38.13 1.93
CA ASN A 3 24.31 36.75 1.49
C ASN A 3 22.96 36.36 0.88
N ILE A 4 22.85 36.26 -0.44
CA ILE A 4 21.73 35.63 -1.12
C ILE A 4 21.80 34.17 -0.69
N LEU A 5 21.02 33.80 0.35
CA LEU A 5 20.92 32.43 0.78
C LEU A 5 20.43 31.62 -0.43
N ARG A 6 21.35 30.82 -0.99
CA ARG A 6 21.05 29.96 -2.13
C ARG A 6 19.96 28.99 -1.72
N THR A 7 18.88 28.92 -2.51
CA THR A 7 17.80 27.97 -2.30
C THR A 7 18.37 26.54 -2.24
N PRO A 8 18.12 25.78 -1.17
CA PRO A 8 18.62 24.40 -1.06
C PRO A 8 18.08 23.53 -2.21
N ARG A 9 18.98 22.76 -2.81
CA ARG A 9 18.63 21.81 -3.87
C ARG A 9 18.28 20.47 -3.26
N VAL A 10 17.14 19.95 -3.65
CA VAL A 10 16.62 18.66 -3.21
C VAL A 10 16.47 17.75 -4.41
N VAL A 11 17.02 16.54 -4.34
CA VAL A 11 16.71 15.48 -5.31
C VAL A 11 15.81 14.46 -4.66
N VAL A 12 14.66 14.19 -5.28
CA VAL A 12 13.74 13.11 -4.89
C VAL A 12 13.97 11.95 -5.84
N VAL A 13 14.35 10.79 -5.31
CA VAL A 13 14.61 9.57 -6.08
C VAL A 13 13.41 8.65 -6.01
N GLY A 14 12.70 8.50 -7.12
CA GLY A 14 11.49 7.68 -7.28
C GLY A 14 10.20 8.49 -7.24
N ALA A 15 9.41 8.42 -8.33
CA ALA A 15 8.10 9.07 -8.48
C ALA A 15 6.92 8.19 -8.01
N GLY A 16 7.12 7.33 -7.01
CA GLY A 16 6.00 6.73 -6.27
C GLY A 16 5.29 7.78 -5.42
N ILE A 17 4.14 7.43 -4.84
CA ILE A 17 3.28 8.39 -4.11
C ILE A 17 4.03 9.16 -3.02
N GLY A 18 4.90 8.51 -2.24
CA GLY A 18 5.70 9.20 -1.22
C GLY A 18 6.67 10.24 -1.82
N GLY A 19 7.30 9.92 -2.95
CA GLY A 19 8.19 10.83 -3.68
C GLY A 19 7.44 12.01 -4.29
N LEU A 20 6.30 11.74 -4.97
CA LEU A 20 5.46 12.79 -5.55
C LEU A 20 4.96 13.78 -4.50
N VAL A 21 4.46 13.26 -3.37
CA VAL A 21 3.98 14.09 -2.26
C VAL A 21 5.12 14.90 -1.64
N SER A 22 6.27 14.28 -1.38
CA SER A 22 7.39 15.02 -0.81
C SER A 22 7.94 16.11 -1.75
N ALA A 23 8.04 15.80 -3.05
CA ALA A 23 8.49 16.76 -4.06
C ALA A 23 7.52 17.96 -4.16
N LEU A 24 6.22 17.69 -4.24
CA LEU A 24 5.18 18.71 -4.31
C LEU A 24 5.20 19.63 -3.08
N VAL A 25 5.23 19.06 -1.88
CA VAL A 25 5.24 19.84 -0.62
C VAL A 25 6.49 20.73 -0.53
N LEU A 26 7.65 20.22 -0.89
CA LEU A 26 8.90 20.99 -0.84
C LEU A 26 8.96 22.09 -1.92
N ALA A 27 8.52 21.80 -3.12
CA ALA A 27 8.46 22.79 -4.21
C ALA A 27 7.46 23.91 -3.90
N HIS A 28 6.29 23.59 -3.35
CA HIS A 28 5.33 24.61 -2.86
C HIS A 28 5.93 25.54 -1.79
N ARG A 29 6.90 25.05 -1.01
CA ARG A 29 7.65 25.85 -0.03
C ARG A 29 8.83 26.61 -0.62
N GLY A 30 9.00 26.58 -1.95
CA GLY A 30 10.00 27.34 -2.68
C GLY A 30 11.39 26.70 -2.73
N LEU A 31 11.54 25.39 -2.40
CA LEU A 31 12.82 24.69 -2.57
C LEU A 31 13.03 24.31 -4.05
N ASP A 32 14.29 24.20 -4.47
CA ASP A 32 14.66 23.74 -5.81
C ASP A 32 14.63 22.21 -5.86
N VAL A 33 13.54 21.64 -6.38
CA VAL A 33 13.28 20.21 -6.35
C VAL A 33 13.40 19.57 -7.73
N THR A 34 14.28 18.56 -7.83
CA THR A 34 14.38 17.67 -9.00
C THR A 34 13.88 16.28 -8.60
N LEU A 35 12.89 15.74 -9.31
CA LEU A 35 12.37 14.38 -9.17
C LEU A 35 12.96 13.50 -10.26
N VAL A 36 13.55 12.36 -9.88
CA VAL A 36 14.15 11.38 -10.80
C VAL A 36 13.39 10.06 -10.72
N GLU A 37 12.98 9.52 -11.86
CA GLU A 37 12.21 8.26 -11.95
C GLU A 37 12.74 7.38 -13.08
N SER A 38 12.95 6.10 -12.79
CA SER A 38 13.43 5.11 -13.76
C SER A 38 12.39 4.76 -14.82
N ALA A 39 11.11 4.75 -14.46
CA ALA A 39 10.01 4.53 -15.40
C ALA A 39 9.75 5.79 -16.25
N HIS A 40 9.09 5.59 -17.40
CA HIS A 40 8.69 6.70 -18.28
C HIS A 40 7.45 7.46 -17.78
N GLN A 41 6.86 7.04 -16.65
CA GLN A 41 5.67 7.63 -16.06
C GLN A 41 5.72 7.57 -14.53
N PRO A 42 4.98 8.46 -13.82
CA PRO A 42 4.92 8.44 -12.36
C PRO A 42 4.12 7.27 -11.83
N GLY A 43 4.17 7.04 -10.52
CA GLY A 43 3.26 6.16 -9.79
C GLY A 43 3.95 5.03 -9.03
N GLY A 44 5.11 4.56 -9.50
CA GLY A 44 5.78 3.43 -8.87
C GLY A 44 4.88 2.19 -8.85
N LYS A 45 4.41 1.78 -7.65
CA LYS A 45 3.48 0.63 -7.52
C LYS A 45 2.05 0.94 -7.96
N ILE A 46 1.64 2.20 -8.07
CA ILE A 46 0.42 2.61 -8.80
C ILE A 46 0.79 2.70 -10.27
N ARG A 47 0.64 1.62 -11.00
CA ARG A 47 1.06 1.49 -12.39
C ARG A 47 -0.05 0.96 -13.28
N GLN A 48 0.04 1.25 -14.57
CA GLN A 48 -0.76 0.62 -15.61
C GLN A 48 0.13 -0.27 -16.48
N VAL A 49 -0.45 -1.36 -16.98
CA VAL A 49 0.10 -2.15 -18.08
C VAL A 49 -0.80 -2.07 -19.29
N GLN A 50 -0.20 -2.04 -20.46
CA GLN A 50 -0.97 -2.02 -21.71
C GLN A 50 -1.37 -3.44 -22.07
N VAL A 51 -2.69 -3.65 -22.26
CA VAL A 51 -3.27 -4.94 -22.63
C VAL A 51 -4.23 -4.68 -23.78
N ASN A 52 -3.98 -5.20 -24.95
CA ASN A 52 -4.83 -5.01 -26.13
C ASN A 52 -5.17 -3.52 -26.40
N GLY A 53 -4.17 -2.64 -26.27
CA GLY A 53 -4.33 -1.19 -26.51
C GLY A 53 -5.03 -0.40 -25.41
N VAL A 54 -5.44 -1.03 -24.29
CA VAL A 54 -6.02 -0.35 -23.13
C VAL A 54 -5.10 -0.42 -21.92
N GLY A 55 -5.10 0.65 -21.13
CA GLY A 55 -4.35 0.70 -19.87
C GLY A 55 -5.11 0.00 -18.74
N VAL A 56 -4.59 -1.11 -18.22
CA VAL A 56 -5.14 -1.82 -17.07
C VAL A 56 -4.34 -1.45 -15.83
N ASP A 57 -5.00 -0.91 -14.79
CA ASP A 57 -4.37 -0.66 -13.50
C ASP A 57 -3.86 -1.97 -12.88
N SER A 58 -2.58 -2.03 -12.56
CA SER A 58 -1.89 -3.24 -12.14
C SER A 58 -1.12 -3.04 -10.83
N GLY A 59 -1.74 -2.30 -9.92
CA GLY A 59 -1.24 -1.97 -8.60
C GLY A 59 -2.36 -1.92 -7.57
N PRO A 60 -2.30 -1.00 -6.58
CA PRO A 60 -3.39 -0.76 -5.65
C PRO A 60 -4.69 -0.40 -6.39
N THR A 61 -5.80 -0.93 -5.93
CA THR A 61 -7.10 -0.84 -6.61
C THR A 61 -8.14 -0.03 -5.83
N VAL A 62 -7.86 0.30 -4.57
CA VAL A 62 -8.78 1.03 -3.69
C VAL A 62 -8.18 2.35 -3.23
N PHE A 63 -9.01 3.39 -3.20
CA PHE A 63 -8.67 4.69 -2.62
C PHE A 63 -9.36 4.81 -1.26
N THR A 64 -8.57 4.88 -0.20
CA THR A 64 -9.03 4.95 1.19
C THR A 64 -8.35 6.10 1.93
N MET A 65 -8.81 6.43 3.14
CA MET A 65 -8.21 7.46 4.00
C MET A 65 -7.96 8.77 3.22
N ARG A 66 -8.95 9.21 2.45
CA ARG A 66 -8.84 10.41 1.59
C ARG A 66 -8.36 11.64 2.35
N TRP A 67 -8.68 11.72 3.66
CA TRP A 67 -8.27 12.81 4.53
C TRP A 67 -6.76 13.09 4.53
N VAL A 68 -5.93 12.08 4.19
CA VAL A 68 -4.46 12.26 4.11
C VAL A 68 -4.10 13.20 2.97
N LEU A 69 -4.75 13.04 1.82
CA LEU A 69 -4.55 13.93 0.66
C LEU A 69 -5.37 15.22 0.80
N ASP A 70 -6.62 15.17 1.31
CA ASP A 70 -7.43 16.35 1.55
C ASP A 70 -6.66 17.38 2.38
N GLN A 71 -6.13 17.00 3.54
CA GLN A 71 -5.36 17.90 4.40
C GLN A 71 -4.07 18.42 3.76
N MET A 72 -3.43 17.60 2.92
CA MET A 72 -2.24 18.05 2.19
C MET A 72 -2.61 19.11 1.15
N LEU A 73 -3.64 18.85 0.35
CA LEU A 73 -4.06 19.73 -0.75
C LEU A 73 -4.63 21.04 -0.22
N GLU A 74 -5.39 21.01 0.89
CA GLU A 74 -5.85 22.21 1.58
C GLU A 74 -4.68 23.13 1.97
N ASN A 75 -3.58 22.58 2.48
CA ASN A 75 -2.36 23.34 2.79
C ASN A 75 -1.65 23.91 1.54
N LEU A 76 -1.97 23.39 0.36
CA LEU A 76 -1.47 23.86 -0.94
C LEU A 76 -2.43 24.84 -1.63
N GLY A 77 -3.58 25.14 -1.02
CA GLY A 77 -4.61 26.04 -1.54
C GLY A 77 -5.46 25.42 -2.67
N THR A 78 -5.59 24.09 -2.69
CA THR A 78 -6.41 23.34 -3.68
C THR A 78 -7.17 22.20 -2.96
N SER A 79 -8.06 21.54 -3.66
CA SER A 79 -8.84 20.41 -3.12
C SER A 79 -8.58 19.12 -3.90
N LEU A 80 -9.03 18.01 -3.34
CA LEU A 80 -8.94 16.71 -4.01
C LEU A 80 -9.88 16.66 -5.23
N GLU A 81 -11.02 17.33 -5.13
CA GLU A 81 -12.02 17.46 -6.19
C GLU A 81 -11.52 18.29 -7.39
N ASP A 82 -10.56 19.20 -7.20
CA ASP A 82 -9.95 19.98 -8.29
C ASP A 82 -9.02 19.13 -9.16
N ILE A 83 -8.53 18.01 -8.63
CA ILE A 83 -7.50 17.20 -9.32
C ILE A 83 -7.95 15.77 -9.64
N LEU A 84 -9.00 15.26 -8.97
CA LEU A 84 -9.52 13.89 -9.14
C LEU A 84 -11.05 13.88 -9.08
N GLN A 85 -11.66 12.96 -9.83
CA GLN A 85 -13.06 12.62 -9.67
C GLN A 85 -13.18 11.33 -8.89
N LEU A 86 -13.75 11.41 -7.68
CA LEU A 86 -13.92 10.29 -6.77
C LEU A 86 -15.40 9.95 -6.63
N GLU A 87 -15.70 8.66 -6.68
CA GLU A 87 -17.05 8.13 -6.48
C GLU A 87 -17.02 7.17 -5.29
N PRO A 88 -17.89 7.34 -4.28
CA PRO A 88 -17.96 6.41 -3.16
C PRO A 88 -18.42 5.04 -3.65
N ILE A 89 -17.84 3.98 -3.08
CA ILE A 89 -18.21 2.59 -3.39
C ILE A 89 -19.16 2.09 -2.31
N GLY A 90 -20.34 1.63 -2.69
CA GLY A 90 -21.33 1.05 -1.78
C GLY A 90 -21.05 -0.41 -1.47
N VAL A 91 -20.63 -1.20 -2.47
CA VAL A 91 -20.22 -2.60 -2.29
C VAL A 91 -18.70 -2.67 -2.22
N LEU A 92 -18.14 -2.74 -1.00
CA LEU A 92 -16.69 -2.73 -0.77
C LEU A 92 -15.99 -3.93 -1.42
N ALA A 93 -16.58 -5.12 -1.28
CA ALA A 93 -16.14 -6.32 -1.99
C ALA A 93 -17.20 -7.43 -1.90
N ARG A 94 -17.29 -8.25 -2.95
CA ARG A 94 -18.06 -9.50 -3.00
C ARG A 94 -17.13 -10.67 -2.77
N HIS A 95 -17.52 -11.57 -1.86
CA HIS A 95 -16.74 -12.73 -1.47
C HIS A 95 -17.45 -14.02 -1.85
N ALA A 96 -16.70 -14.98 -2.39
CA ALA A 96 -17.17 -16.31 -2.73
C ALA A 96 -16.20 -17.36 -2.18
N TRP A 97 -16.71 -18.54 -1.84
CA TRP A 97 -15.93 -19.66 -1.32
C TRP A 97 -16.10 -20.89 -2.21
N ASP A 98 -14.99 -21.60 -2.41
CA ASP A 98 -14.98 -22.87 -3.14
C ASP A 98 -15.97 -23.87 -2.51
N GLY A 99 -16.82 -24.44 -3.35
CA GLY A 99 -17.85 -25.41 -2.92
C GLY A 99 -19.10 -24.81 -2.25
N GLY A 100 -19.21 -23.48 -2.16
CA GLY A 100 -20.39 -22.81 -1.62
C GLY A 100 -21.16 -22.01 -2.69
N PRO A 101 -22.50 -22.13 -2.74
CA PRO A 101 -23.31 -21.34 -3.70
C PRO A 101 -23.51 -19.89 -3.26
N ASN A 102 -23.21 -19.57 -2.00
CA ASN A 102 -23.55 -18.29 -1.39
C ASN A 102 -22.35 -17.32 -1.45
N THR A 103 -22.64 -16.08 -1.82
CA THR A 103 -21.71 -14.96 -1.75
C THR A 103 -22.02 -14.09 -0.54
N LEU A 104 -21.02 -13.34 -0.08
CA LEU A 104 -21.17 -12.32 0.95
C LEU A 104 -20.62 -10.98 0.45
N ASP A 105 -21.44 -9.96 0.45
CA ASP A 105 -21.04 -8.58 0.17
C ASP A 105 -20.69 -7.88 1.48
N LEU A 106 -19.49 -7.28 1.53
CA LEU A 106 -19.19 -6.22 2.47
C LEU A 106 -19.65 -4.90 1.86
N LEU A 107 -20.48 -4.18 2.59
CA LEU A 107 -21.06 -2.91 2.18
C LEU A 107 -20.44 -1.77 2.99
N SER A 108 -20.44 -0.56 2.45
CA SER A 108 -20.01 0.65 3.17
C SER A 108 -20.91 0.96 4.38
N ASP A 109 -22.17 0.55 4.32
CA ASP A 109 -23.10 0.60 5.45
C ASP A 109 -22.93 -0.64 6.34
N THR A 110 -22.56 -0.40 7.61
CA THR A 110 -22.30 -1.45 8.60
C THR A 110 -23.59 -2.22 8.97
N ALA A 111 -24.76 -1.58 8.97
CA ALA A 111 -26.01 -2.25 9.28
C ALA A 111 -26.43 -3.20 8.15
N LEU A 112 -26.32 -2.74 6.91
CA LEU A 112 -26.59 -3.58 5.73
C LEU A 112 -25.60 -4.76 5.64
N THR A 113 -24.31 -4.55 6.00
CA THR A 113 -23.35 -5.65 6.10
C THR A 113 -23.75 -6.66 7.18
N ALA A 114 -24.22 -6.17 8.35
CA ALA A 114 -24.69 -7.07 9.42
C ALA A 114 -25.89 -7.90 8.97
N ASP A 115 -26.83 -7.31 8.22
CA ASP A 115 -27.98 -8.02 7.65
C ASP A 115 -27.52 -9.07 6.62
N ALA A 116 -26.57 -8.74 5.77
CA ALA A 116 -25.97 -9.69 4.82
C ALA A 116 -25.28 -10.87 5.55
N ILE A 117 -24.54 -10.60 6.62
CA ILE A 117 -23.92 -11.64 7.46
C ILE A 117 -24.99 -12.49 8.17
N ALA A 118 -26.09 -11.90 8.64
CA ALA A 118 -27.18 -12.65 9.26
C ALA A 118 -27.81 -13.67 8.30
N GLN A 119 -27.97 -13.29 7.03
CA GLN A 119 -28.49 -14.16 5.98
C GLN A 119 -27.47 -15.21 5.54
N PHE A 120 -26.19 -14.81 5.40
CA PHE A 120 -25.11 -15.68 4.94
C PHE A 120 -24.72 -16.75 5.96
N SER A 121 -24.71 -16.40 7.25
CA SER A 121 -24.25 -17.24 8.35
C SER A 121 -25.30 -17.36 9.46
N SER A 122 -25.44 -16.33 10.29
CA SER A 122 -26.45 -16.31 11.35
C SER A 122 -26.63 -14.93 11.97
N PRO A 123 -27.78 -14.66 12.64
CA PRO A 123 -27.99 -13.44 13.41
C PRO A 123 -26.97 -13.26 14.56
N GLN A 124 -26.40 -14.36 15.07
CA GLN A 124 -25.35 -14.32 16.10
C GLN A 124 -24.04 -13.76 15.54
N GLU A 125 -23.64 -14.23 14.35
CA GLU A 125 -22.43 -13.70 13.67
C GLU A 125 -22.60 -12.23 13.27
N ALA A 126 -23.79 -11.81 12.87
CA ALA A 126 -24.10 -10.40 12.61
C ALA A 126 -23.87 -9.51 13.86
N ARG A 127 -24.37 -9.96 15.02
CA ARG A 127 -24.11 -9.25 16.30
C ARG A 127 -22.61 -9.21 16.65
N ARG A 128 -21.89 -10.30 16.40
CA ARG A 128 -20.43 -10.37 16.59
C ARG A 128 -19.69 -9.41 15.67
N PHE A 129 -20.13 -9.31 14.41
CA PHE A 129 -19.59 -8.34 13.46
C PHE A 129 -19.77 -6.88 13.94
N LEU A 130 -20.93 -6.52 14.46
CA LEU A 130 -21.13 -5.16 15.02
C LEU A 130 -20.19 -4.89 16.21
N GLY A 131 -19.98 -5.87 17.08
CA GLY A 131 -18.99 -5.79 18.17
C GLY A 131 -17.55 -5.65 17.65
N PHE A 132 -17.21 -6.38 16.61
CA PHE A 132 -15.93 -6.28 15.91
C PHE A 132 -15.72 -4.86 15.33
N CYS A 133 -16.71 -4.29 14.64
CA CYS A 133 -16.64 -2.92 14.11
C CYS A 133 -16.40 -1.87 15.22
N GLN A 134 -17.08 -2.00 16.36
CA GLN A 134 -16.85 -1.11 17.50
C GLN A 134 -15.41 -1.21 18.04
N GLN A 135 -14.86 -2.41 18.11
CA GLN A 135 -13.49 -2.62 18.58
C GLN A 135 -12.47 -2.10 17.59
N THR A 136 -12.65 -2.33 16.28
CA THR A 136 -11.73 -1.83 15.25
C THR A 136 -11.74 -0.32 15.17
N ARG A 137 -12.89 0.33 15.36
CA ARG A 137 -13.00 1.78 15.46
C ARG A 137 -12.20 2.32 16.65
N ARG A 138 -12.41 1.76 17.86
CA ARG A 138 -11.65 2.18 19.05
C ARG A 138 -10.14 2.01 18.85
N LEU A 139 -9.74 0.93 18.23
CA LEU A 139 -8.33 0.66 17.94
C LEU A 139 -7.76 1.67 16.93
N TYR A 140 -8.50 1.99 15.89
CA TYR A 140 -8.11 3.01 14.92
C TYR A 140 -7.95 4.39 15.58
N ASP A 141 -8.97 4.83 16.32
CA ASP A 141 -8.96 6.12 17.02
C ASP A 141 -7.80 6.20 18.03
N THR A 142 -7.47 5.07 18.67
CA THR A 142 -6.36 4.96 19.62
C THR A 142 -5.00 5.11 18.93
N LEU A 143 -4.81 4.53 17.72
CA LEU A 143 -3.51 4.46 17.05
C LEU A 143 -3.28 5.55 16.01
N GLU A 144 -4.31 6.24 15.54
CA GLU A 144 -4.18 7.23 14.46
C GLU A 144 -3.15 8.31 14.81
N LYS A 145 -3.33 9.03 15.92
CA LYS A 145 -2.45 10.14 16.30
C LYS A 145 -1.05 9.66 16.71
N PRO A 146 -0.89 8.73 17.68
CA PRO A 146 0.43 8.40 18.21
C PRO A 146 1.25 7.53 17.27
N TYR A 147 0.61 6.84 16.31
CA TYR A 147 1.31 5.96 15.37
C TYR A 147 1.28 6.48 13.94
N ILE A 148 0.09 6.63 13.32
CA ILE A 148 -0.02 6.95 11.88
C ILE A 148 0.52 8.34 11.57
N ARG A 149 0.23 9.34 12.43
CA ARG A 149 0.63 10.74 12.24
C ARG A 149 1.99 11.07 12.85
N SER A 150 2.58 10.17 13.62
CA SER A 150 3.87 10.39 14.27
C SER A 150 5.02 10.18 13.29
N GLU A 151 6.08 11.01 13.37
CA GLU A 151 7.28 10.82 12.54
C GLU A 151 8.09 9.59 12.95
N ARG A 152 8.16 9.33 14.26
CA ARG A 152 8.91 8.22 14.82
C ARG A 152 8.24 7.69 16.07
N PRO A 153 7.20 6.83 15.90
CA PRO A 153 6.58 6.21 17.06
C PRO A 153 7.61 5.35 17.80
N ASN A 154 7.69 5.53 19.10
CA ASN A 154 8.46 4.66 19.98
C ASN A 154 7.56 4.22 21.15
N LEU A 155 7.95 3.12 21.81
CA LEU A 155 7.11 2.56 22.87
C LEU A 155 6.88 3.53 24.04
N LEU A 156 7.89 4.34 24.39
CA LEU A 156 7.77 5.29 25.49
C LEU A 156 6.81 6.44 25.12
N SER A 157 6.99 7.06 23.94
CA SER A 157 6.07 8.10 23.50
C SER A 157 4.65 7.56 23.32
N MET A 158 4.48 6.35 22.80
CA MET A 158 3.17 5.74 22.69
C MET A 158 2.49 5.52 24.05
N VAL A 159 3.21 5.03 25.06
CA VAL A 159 2.62 4.88 26.41
C VAL A 159 2.15 6.22 26.97
N THR A 160 2.94 7.29 26.80
CA THR A 160 2.55 8.63 27.25
C THR A 160 1.38 9.22 26.48
N ASP A 161 1.36 9.04 25.15
CA ASP A 161 0.35 9.62 24.26
C ASP A 161 -0.99 8.86 24.30
N LEU A 162 -0.95 7.56 24.56
CA LEU A 162 -2.14 6.70 24.63
C LEU A 162 -2.93 6.88 25.93
N GLY A 163 -2.25 7.22 27.02
CA GLY A 163 -2.88 7.29 28.33
C GLY A 163 -3.48 5.95 28.82
N PRO A 164 -4.16 5.93 29.97
CA PRO A 164 -4.70 4.69 30.55
C PRO A 164 -5.73 3.98 29.66
N SER A 165 -6.60 4.72 28.99
CA SER A 165 -7.67 4.15 28.14
C SER A 165 -7.12 3.50 26.87
N GLY A 166 -6.14 4.13 26.21
CA GLY A 166 -5.48 3.58 25.04
C GLY A 166 -4.66 2.32 25.39
N MET A 167 -3.97 2.35 26.54
CA MET A 167 -3.28 1.17 27.07
C MET A 167 -4.25 0.02 27.37
N ALA A 168 -5.42 0.29 27.94
CA ALA A 168 -6.45 -0.72 28.16
C ALA A 168 -6.96 -1.31 26.84
N THR A 169 -7.12 -0.48 25.78
CA THR A 169 -7.50 -0.95 24.45
C THR A 169 -6.47 -1.92 23.88
N LEU A 170 -5.19 -1.60 23.96
CA LEU A 170 -4.11 -2.46 23.42
C LEU A 170 -3.91 -3.73 24.25
N THR A 171 -3.95 -3.65 25.59
CA THR A 171 -3.82 -4.80 26.47
C THR A 171 -5.01 -5.75 26.36
N GLY A 172 -6.22 -5.22 26.09
CA GLY A 172 -7.42 -6.00 25.84
C GLY A 172 -7.35 -6.90 24.58
N LEU A 173 -6.50 -6.54 23.61
CA LEU A 173 -6.21 -7.42 22.46
C LEU A 173 -5.33 -8.60 22.81
N GLY A 174 -4.56 -8.51 23.90
CA GLY A 174 -3.48 -9.41 24.24
C GLY A 174 -2.17 -8.98 23.56
N PRO A 175 -1.09 -8.73 24.32
CA PRO A 175 0.13 -8.09 23.81
C PRO A 175 0.84 -8.91 22.72
N PHE A 176 0.59 -10.21 22.64
CA PHE A 176 1.19 -11.12 21.64
C PHE A 176 0.15 -11.80 20.75
N ALA A 177 -1.12 -11.36 20.81
CA ALA A 177 -2.17 -11.99 20.03
C ALA A 177 -1.95 -11.75 18.54
N THR A 178 -2.08 -12.82 17.76
CA THR A 178 -2.11 -12.72 16.30
C THR A 178 -3.49 -12.29 15.81
N LEU A 179 -3.53 -11.75 14.59
CA LEU A 179 -4.79 -11.38 13.94
C LEU A 179 -5.75 -12.59 13.90
N TRP A 180 -5.25 -13.76 13.45
CA TRP A 180 -6.07 -14.97 13.36
C TRP A 180 -6.67 -15.40 14.69
N HIS A 181 -5.86 -15.41 15.75
CA HIS A 181 -6.35 -15.76 17.10
C HIS A 181 -7.42 -14.76 17.59
N SER A 182 -7.22 -13.47 17.34
CA SER A 182 -8.19 -12.44 17.74
C SER A 182 -9.48 -12.54 16.96
N LEU A 183 -9.41 -12.82 15.66
CA LEU A 183 -10.60 -13.04 14.83
C LEU A 183 -11.41 -14.26 15.29
N GLY A 184 -10.77 -15.32 15.78
CA GLY A 184 -11.45 -16.47 16.37
C GLY A 184 -12.23 -16.18 17.66
N ARG A 185 -11.92 -15.05 18.34
CA ARG A 185 -12.73 -14.57 19.47
C ARG A 185 -13.98 -13.80 19.02
N HIS A 186 -13.89 -13.18 17.82
CA HIS A 186 -15.00 -12.42 17.25
C HIS A 186 -15.95 -13.29 16.44
N PHE A 187 -15.44 -14.19 15.61
CA PHE A 187 -16.23 -14.96 14.67
C PHE A 187 -16.09 -16.45 14.91
N HIS A 188 -17.21 -17.17 14.92
CA HIS A 188 -17.22 -18.62 14.97
C HIS A 188 -17.35 -19.25 13.57
N ASP A 189 -17.94 -18.53 12.62
CA ASP A 189 -17.94 -18.93 11.21
C ASP A 189 -16.54 -18.80 10.62
N PRO A 190 -15.89 -19.90 10.19
CA PRO A 190 -14.53 -19.86 9.66
C PRO A 190 -14.39 -19.01 8.39
N ARG A 191 -15.48 -18.84 7.63
CA ARG A 191 -15.51 -18.02 6.42
C ARG A 191 -15.36 -16.53 6.78
N LEU A 192 -15.96 -16.07 7.87
CA LEU A 192 -15.79 -14.71 8.38
C LEU A 192 -14.38 -14.50 8.95
N GLN A 193 -13.82 -15.49 9.66
CA GLN A 193 -12.43 -15.44 10.09
C GLN A 193 -11.47 -15.32 8.89
N GLN A 194 -11.71 -16.09 7.83
CA GLN A 194 -10.93 -16.05 6.58
C GLN A 194 -11.05 -14.69 5.91
N LEU A 195 -12.28 -14.17 5.76
CA LEU A 195 -12.56 -12.87 5.15
C LEU A 195 -11.77 -11.74 5.85
N PHE A 196 -11.93 -11.61 7.18
CA PHE A 196 -11.26 -10.56 7.95
C PHE A 196 -9.77 -10.87 8.19
N GLY A 197 -9.35 -12.13 8.14
CA GLY A 197 -7.95 -12.55 8.16
C GLY A 197 -7.17 -12.05 6.95
N ARG A 198 -7.84 -11.88 5.80
CA ARG A 198 -7.26 -11.33 4.58
C ARG A 198 -6.67 -9.93 4.77
N TYR A 199 -7.14 -9.14 5.72
CA TYR A 199 -6.57 -7.82 5.99
C TYR A 199 -5.08 -7.85 6.38
N ALA A 200 -4.54 -8.98 6.85
CA ALA A 200 -3.10 -9.15 7.02
C ALA A 200 -2.32 -8.96 5.72
N THR A 201 -2.90 -9.38 4.58
CA THR A 201 -2.24 -9.29 3.28
C THR A 201 -2.09 -7.85 2.78
N TYR A 202 -2.93 -6.91 3.26
CA TYR A 202 -2.80 -5.47 2.96
C TYR A 202 -1.52 -4.85 3.54
N CYS A 203 -0.95 -5.52 4.57
CA CYS A 203 0.35 -5.18 5.14
C CYS A 203 1.42 -6.23 4.78
N GLY A 204 1.15 -7.07 3.80
CA GLY A 204 2.08 -8.05 3.27
C GLY A 204 2.41 -9.21 4.21
N SER A 205 1.44 -9.65 5.03
CA SER A 205 1.66 -10.60 6.13
C SER A 205 0.67 -11.76 6.12
N SER A 206 1.04 -12.83 6.84
CA SER A 206 0.13 -13.93 7.18
C SER A 206 -0.74 -13.54 8.37
N PRO A 207 -2.04 -13.86 8.41
CA PRO A 207 -2.89 -13.59 9.57
C PRO A 207 -2.45 -14.36 10.83
N TRP A 208 -1.74 -15.48 10.68
CA TRP A 208 -1.17 -16.24 11.80
C TRP A 208 0.08 -15.62 12.40
N SER A 209 0.76 -14.72 11.69
CA SER A 209 1.97 -14.03 12.13
C SER A 209 1.77 -12.54 12.38
N ALA A 210 0.75 -11.96 11.76
CA ALA A 210 0.39 -10.54 11.88
C ALA A 210 -0.15 -10.24 13.29
N PRO A 211 0.17 -9.08 13.89
CA PRO A 211 -0.36 -8.70 15.19
C PRO A 211 -1.87 -8.38 15.09
N ALA A 212 -2.60 -8.59 16.19
CA ALA A 212 -4.03 -8.32 16.29
C ALA A 212 -4.41 -6.87 15.99
N THR A 213 -3.48 -5.94 16.17
CA THR A 213 -3.69 -4.52 15.83
C THR A 213 -4.04 -4.28 14.36
N LEU A 214 -3.70 -5.22 13.45
CA LEU A 214 -4.11 -5.12 12.04
C LEU A 214 -5.62 -5.25 11.81
N MET A 215 -6.42 -5.59 12.82
CA MET A 215 -7.88 -5.45 12.74
C MET A 215 -8.31 -4.01 12.40
N LEU A 216 -7.49 -2.99 12.72
CA LEU A 216 -7.77 -1.59 12.35
C LEU A 216 -7.97 -1.38 10.83
N VAL A 217 -7.42 -2.26 9.98
CA VAL A 217 -7.59 -2.18 8.51
C VAL A 217 -9.06 -2.29 8.12
N ALA A 218 -9.85 -3.09 8.87
CA ALA A 218 -11.31 -3.14 8.66
C ALA A 218 -11.95 -1.75 8.85
N GLN A 219 -11.53 -0.99 9.88
CA GLN A 219 -12.04 0.36 10.10
C GLN A 219 -11.64 1.32 8.98
N VAL A 220 -10.46 1.16 8.38
CA VAL A 220 -10.02 1.99 7.25
C VAL A 220 -10.99 1.86 6.06
N GLU A 221 -11.46 0.65 5.76
CA GLU A 221 -12.45 0.43 4.70
C GLU A 221 -13.85 0.93 5.11
N LEU A 222 -14.26 0.70 6.36
CA LEU A 222 -15.57 1.13 6.88
C LEU A 222 -15.73 2.65 6.95
N VAL A 223 -14.64 3.42 7.06
CA VAL A 223 -14.67 4.89 7.01
C VAL A 223 -14.98 5.39 5.60
N GLY A 224 -14.65 4.60 4.58
CA GLY A 224 -14.98 4.86 3.19
C GLY A 224 -13.93 4.36 2.22
N VAL A 225 -14.43 3.87 1.10
CA VAL A 225 -13.64 3.48 -0.08
C VAL A 225 -14.19 4.23 -1.27
N TRP A 226 -13.31 4.74 -2.09
CA TRP A 226 -13.67 5.47 -3.31
C TRP A 226 -13.06 4.79 -4.53
N SER A 227 -13.79 4.82 -5.62
CA SER A 227 -13.22 4.60 -6.95
C SER A 227 -12.70 5.92 -7.50
N VAL A 228 -11.64 5.84 -8.28
CA VAL A 228 -11.07 6.98 -9.00
C VAL A 228 -11.50 6.85 -10.45
N LYS A 229 -12.17 7.85 -10.98
CA LYS A 229 -12.56 7.85 -12.40
C LYS A 229 -11.31 7.82 -13.28
N GLY A 230 -11.26 6.90 -14.22
CA GLY A 230 -10.07 6.64 -15.04
C GLY A 230 -9.04 5.73 -14.39
N GLY A 231 -9.30 5.23 -13.15
CA GLY A 231 -8.46 4.27 -12.43
C GLY A 231 -7.50 4.92 -11.43
N MET A 232 -6.87 4.07 -10.61
CA MET A 232 -5.97 4.51 -9.53
C MET A 232 -4.72 5.23 -10.05
N PHE A 233 -4.28 4.93 -11.28
CA PHE A 233 -3.13 5.61 -11.89
C PHE A 233 -3.33 7.13 -11.99
N GLN A 234 -4.58 7.61 -12.08
CA GLN A 234 -4.90 9.05 -12.11
C GLN A 234 -4.43 9.77 -10.83
N VAL A 235 -4.37 9.08 -9.69
CA VAL A 235 -3.83 9.67 -8.44
C VAL A 235 -2.37 10.09 -8.62
N ALA A 236 -1.56 9.22 -9.21
CA ALA A 236 -0.16 9.51 -9.44
C ALA A 236 0.03 10.61 -10.50
N SER A 237 -0.74 10.54 -11.59
CA SER A 237 -0.70 11.53 -12.66
C SER A 237 -1.12 12.92 -12.17
N ALA A 238 -2.18 13.00 -11.37
CA ALA A 238 -2.66 14.27 -10.82
C ALA A 238 -1.63 14.90 -9.87
N LEU A 239 -1.01 14.10 -8.99
CA LEU A 239 0.04 14.59 -8.09
C LEU A 239 1.29 15.03 -8.85
N ALA A 240 1.69 14.32 -9.91
CA ALA A 240 2.82 14.70 -10.77
C ALA A 240 2.55 16.04 -11.48
N ASN A 241 1.38 16.17 -12.11
CA ASN A 241 0.95 17.40 -12.81
C ASN A 241 0.88 18.60 -11.84
N LEU A 242 0.38 18.37 -10.62
CA LEU A 242 0.35 19.41 -9.60
C LEU A 242 1.76 19.78 -9.15
N GLY A 243 2.66 18.79 -9.00
CA GLY A 243 4.06 19.01 -8.68
C GLY A 243 4.76 19.90 -9.72
N GLU A 244 4.57 19.62 -10.99
CA GLU A 244 5.13 20.42 -12.09
C GLU A 244 4.60 21.88 -12.07
N LYS A 245 3.32 22.09 -11.80
CA LYS A 245 2.73 23.42 -11.61
C LYS A 245 3.36 24.20 -10.45
N HIS A 246 3.83 23.50 -9.43
CA HIS A 246 4.56 24.08 -8.29
C HIS A 246 6.08 24.16 -8.48
N GLY A 247 6.60 23.79 -9.67
CA GLY A 247 8.00 23.94 -10.03
C GLY A 247 8.88 22.71 -9.79
N VAL A 248 8.29 21.52 -9.55
CA VAL A 248 9.04 20.27 -9.55
C VAL A 248 9.59 19.99 -10.94
N LYS A 249 10.90 19.76 -11.04
CA LYS A 249 11.58 19.38 -12.28
C LYS A 249 11.62 17.86 -12.38
N ALA A 250 10.61 17.25 -13.04
CA ALA A 250 10.52 15.81 -13.18
C ALA A 250 11.40 15.29 -14.34
N ARG A 251 12.11 14.20 -14.09
CA ARG A 251 12.96 13.48 -15.04
C ARG A 251 12.60 12.01 -15.03
N TYR A 252 11.88 11.58 -16.06
CA TYR A 252 11.44 10.20 -16.25
C TYR A 252 12.39 9.44 -17.17
N GLY A 253 12.38 8.10 -17.10
CA GLY A 253 13.18 7.22 -17.94
C GLY A 253 14.67 7.20 -17.57
N VAL A 254 15.02 7.70 -16.37
CA VAL A 254 16.39 7.73 -15.88
C VAL A 254 16.46 7.29 -14.42
N SER A 255 17.30 6.31 -14.11
CA SER A 255 17.46 5.82 -12.74
C SER A 255 18.59 6.53 -11.99
N CYS A 256 18.47 6.60 -10.66
CA CYS A 256 19.57 6.95 -9.79
C CYS A 256 20.50 5.74 -9.66
N ALA A 257 21.72 5.85 -10.13
CA ALA A 257 22.74 4.82 -10.04
C ALA A 257 23.47 4.84 -8.69
N LYS A 258 23.67 6.04 -8.11
CA LYS A 258 24.39 6.21 -6.86
C LYS A 258 23.98 7.49 -6.13
N ILE A 259 23.99 7.45 -4.81
CA ILE A 259 23.90 8.63 -3.95
C ILE A 259 25.31 8.93 -3.45
N HIS A 260 25.79 10.15 -3.70
CA HIS A 260 27.11 10.59 -3.29
C HIS A 260 27.10 11.22 -1.90
N THR A 261 28.15 10.95 -1.15
CA THR A 261 28.41 11.59 0.15
C THR A 261 29.81 12.22 0.17
N GLN A 262 29.90 13.38 0.80
CA GLN A 262 31.17 14.06 1.07
C GLN A 262 31.21 14.39 2.57
N GLN A 263 32.29 14.01 3.24
CA GLN A 263 32.44 14.17 4.70
C GLN A 263 31.24 13.60 5.50
N GLY A 264 30.72 12.45 5.07
CA GLY A 264 29.58 11.78 5.72
C GLY A 264 28.20 12.41 5.49
N ARG A 265 28.10 13.46 4.66
CA ARG A 265 26.83 14.12 4.31
C ARG A 265 26.54 13.93 2.82
N VAL A 266 25.25 13.88 2.45
CA VAL A 266 24.83 13.85 1.04
C VAL A 266 25.38 15.05 0.27
N SER A 267 25.86 14.79 -0.96
CA SER A 267 26.40 15.84 -1.87
C SER A 267 25.74 15.81 -3.25
N GLY A 268 24.92 14.79 -3.55
CA GLY A 268 24.19 14.68 -4.81
C GLY A 268 23.89 13.25 -5.19
N VAL A 269 23.40 13.06 -6.41
CA VAL A 269 23.13 11.75 -6.99
C VAL A 269 23.79 11.63 -8.38
N GLU A 270 24.16 10.43 -8.75
CA GLU A 270 24.60 10.07 -10.09
C GLU A 270 23.48 9.30 -10.78
N LEU A 271 23.17 9.70 -11.99
CA LEU A 271 22.14 9.07 -12.82
C LEU A 271 22.76 7.93 -13.64
N SER A 272 21.92 7.02 -14.12
CA SER A 272 22.35 5.95 -15.03
C SER A 272 22.97 6.44 -16.35
N SER A 273 22.73 7.70 -16.71
CA SER A 273 23.37 8.39 -17.83
C SER A 273 24.83 8.82 -17.55
N GLY A 274 25.31 8.71 -16.31
CA GLY A 274 26.57 9.26 -15.85
C GLY A 274 26.51 10.74 -15.43
N GLU A 275 25.36 11.40 -15.59
CA GLU A 275 25.17 12.79 -15.15
C GLU A 275 25.14 12.88 -13.63
N HIS A 276 25.82 13.89 -13.08
CA HIS A 276 25.82 14.18 -11.66
C HIS A 276 24.89 15.35 -11.33
N LEU A 277 23.89 15.11 -10.49
CA LEU A 277 23.01 16.13 -9.93
C LEU A 277 23.48 16.49 -8.52
N ALA A 278 24.08 17.66 -8.38
CA ALA A 278 24.52 18.16 -7.07
C ALA A 278 23.30 18.56 -6.22
N ALA A 279 23.19 18.05 -5.00
CA ALA A 279 22.12 18.35 -4.06
C ALA A 279 22.60 18.29 -2.62
N GLU A 280 22.09 19.19 -1.80
CA GLU A 280 22.35 19.22 -0.36
C GLU A 280 21.48 18.20 0.40
N HIS A 281 20.34 17.81 -0.22
CA HIS A 281 19.37 16.88 0.37
C HIS A 281 18.85 15.90 -0.67
N VAL A 282 18.67 14.64 -0.26
CA VAL A 282 18.07 13.57 -1.06
C VAL A 282 16.93 12.94 -0.29
N ILE A 283 15.76 12.83 -0.90
CA ILE A 283 14.66 11.99 -0.42
C ILE A 283 14.63 10.72 -1.27
N PHE A 284 14.89 9.58 -0.65
CA PHE A 284 14.84 8.28 -1.31
C PHE A 284 13.45 7.64 -1.13
N ASN A 285 12.74 7.47 -2.22
CA ASN A 285 11.39 6.85 -2.27
C ASN A 285 11.39 5.48 -2.98
N GLY A 286 12.50 4.78 -2.98
CA GLY A 286 12.59 3.37 -3.33
C GLY A 286 12.37 2.45 -2.12
N ASP A 287 12.59 1.15 -2.29
CA ASP A 287 12.65 0.25 -1.14
C ASP A 287 13.93 0.49 -0.35
N VAL A 288 13.80 0.69 0.97
CA VAL A 288 14.97 0.99 1.83
C VAL A 288 16.00 -0.15 1.86
N SER A 289 15.61 -1.38 1.48
CA SER A 289 16.55 -2.49 1.32
C SER A 289 17.58 -2.22 0.23
N ALA A 290 17.26 -1.38 -0.77
CA ALA A 290 18.23 -0.98 -1.79
C ALA A 290 19.40 -0.15 -1.20
N LEU A 291 19.12 0.69 -0.20
CA LEU A 291 20.15 1.38 0.57
C LEU A 291 20.95 0.40 1.43
N GLY A 292 20.25 -0.51 2.13
CA GLY A 292 20.86 -1.50 3.02
C GLY A 292 21.75 -2.51 2.29
N SER A 293 21.40 -2.90 1.08
CA SER A 293 22.19 -3.81 0.22
C SER A 293 23.36 -3.12 -0.51
N GLY A 294 23.46 -1.78 -0.39
CA GLY A 294 24.54 -1.03 -1.02
C GLY A 294 24.34 -0.76 -2.52
N LEU A 295 23.15 -0.99 -3.09
CA LEU A 295 22.84 -0.75 -4.51
C LEU A 295 23.08 0.73 -4.93
N LEU A 296 22.91 1.65 -3.98
CA LEU A 296 23.10 3.09 -4.22
C LEU A 296 24.38 3.65 -3.58
N GLY A 297 25.28 2.78 -3.17
CA GLY A 297 26.56 3.12 -2.51
C GLY A 297 26.72 2.39 -1.17
N SER A 298 27.92 1.88 -0.91
CA SER A 298 28.23 1.08 0.29
C SER A 298 28.16 1.86 1.62
N SER A 299 28.21 3.18 1.58
CA SER A 299 28.15 4.05 2.77
C SER A 299 26.82 3.97 3.53
N PHE A 300 25.75 3.43 2.93
CA PHE A 300 24.43 3.38 3.53
C PHE A 300 24.12 2.06 4.27
N SER A 301 24.87 1.01 4.00
CA SER A 301 24.66 -0.33 4.60
C SER A 301 24.80 -0.36 6.13
N GLN A 302 25.54 0.58 6.72
CA GLN A 302 25.62 0.73 8.17
C GLN A 302 24.40 1.43 8.79
N SER A 303 23.67 2.20 7.98
CA SER A 303 22.50 2.98 8.44
C SER A 303 21.19 2.29 8.17
N PHE A 304 21.14 1.40 7.19
CA PHE A 304 19.97 0.63 6.78
C PHE A 304 20.33 -0.85 6.73
N ALA A 305 19.61 -1.66 7.50
CA ALA A 305 19.76 -3.11 7.40
C ALA A 305 19.00 -3.63 6.16
N PRO A 306 19.60 -4.51 5.35
CA PRO A 306 18.86 -5.18 4.28
C PRO A 306 17.81 -6.10 4.88
N VAL A 307 16.61 -6.12 4.28
CA VAL A 307 15.54 -7.05 4.68
C VAL A 307 15.88 -8.44 4.12
N ARG A 308 16.08 -9.42 5.02
CA ARG A 308 16.39 -10.80 4.63
C ARG A 308 15.20 -11.43 3.91
N PRO A 309 15.39 -12.38 2.97
CA PRO A 309 14.30 -12.98 2.20
C PRO A 309 13.11 -13.47 3.03
N PHE A 310 13.36 -14.11 4.18
CA PHE A 310 12.31 -14.62 5.07
C PHE A 310 11.61 -13.54 5.93
N GLU A 311 12.14 -12.31 5.94
CA GLU A 311 11.54 -11.15 6.61
C GLU A 311 10.74 -10.27 5.62
N ARG A 312 10.83 -10.56 4.32
CA ARG A 312 10.11 -9.81 3.30
C ARG A 312 8.62 -10.05 3.38
N SER A 313 7.88 -9.01 3.04
CA SER A 313 6.43 -9.08 2.87
C SER A 313 6.04 -9.94 1.65
N LEU A 314 4.75 -10.11 1.46
CA LEU A 314 4.21 -10.73 0.25
C LEU A 314 4.67 -9.99 -1.02
N SER A 315 4.92 -10.76 -2.06
CA SER A 315 4.85 -10.38 -3.46
C SER A 315 3.48 -10.75 -4.03
N ALA A 316 3.34 -10.71 -5.34
CA ALA A 316 2.14 -11.16 -6.04
C ALA A 316 2.48 -11.85 -7.36
N PHE A 317 1.57 -12.72 -7.80
CA PHE A 317 1.39 -13.10 -9.19
C PHE A 317 0.14 -12.39 -9.69
N THR A 318 0.26 -11.54 -10.70
CA THR A 318 -0.87 -10.80 -11.26
C THR A 318 -1.11 -11.12 -12.71
N MET A 319 -2.39 -11.16 -13.10
CA MET A 319 -2.85 -11.26 -14.47
C MET A 319 -3.70 -10.03 -14.77
N SER A 320 -3.18 -9.16 -15.63
CA SER A 320 -3.91 -8.00 -16.15
C SER A 320 -4.51 -8.39 -17.48
N MET A 321 -5.82 -8.28 -17.63
CA MET A 321 -6.57 -8.82 -18.76
C MET A 321 -7.53 -7.78 -19.35
N HIS A 322 -7.77 -7.91 -20.66
CA HIS A 322 -8.90 -7.29 -21.35
C HIS A 322 -9.80 -8.40 -21.85
N ALA A 323 -10.88 -8.71 -21.11
CA ALA A 323 -11.62 -9.95 -21.20
C ALA A 323 -13.14 -9.76 -21.15
N LYS A 324 -13.88 -10.77 -21.61
CA LYS A 324 -15.32 -10.90 -21.34
C LYS A 324 -15.51 -11.84 -20.15
N THR A 325 -16.50 -11.55 -19.32
CA THR A 325 -16.83 -12.38 -18.17
C THR A 325 -18.30 -12.73 -18.13
N SER A 326 -18.64 -13.86 -17.53
CA SER A 326 -20.02 -14.34 -17.39
C SER A 326 -20.18 -15.25 -16.18
N GLY A 327 -21.43 -15.57 -15.86
CA GLY A 327 -21.82 -16.51 -14.80
C GLY A 327 -21.87 -15.87 -13.41
N PHE A 328 -20.74 -15.51 -12.82
CA PHE A 328 -20.67 -14.89 -11.51
C PHE A 328 -21.11 -13.42 -11.56
N PRO A 329 -21.96 -12.94 -10.65
CA PRO A 329 -22.42 -11.56 -10.62
C PRO A 329 -21.33 -10.64 -10.03
N MET A 330 -20.25 -10.40 -10.77
CA MET A 330 -19.15 -9.56 -10.32
C MET A 330 -19.58 -8.14 -10.01
N VAL A 331 -18.97 -7.56 -8.97
CA VAL A 331 -18.89 -6.13 -8.69
C VAL A 331 -17.46 -5.65 -8.97
N ARG A 332 -17.13 -4.41 -8.62
CA ARG A 332 -15.76 -3.89 -8.85
C ARG A 332 -14.69 -4.72 -8.15
N HIS A 333 -14.90 -5.12 -6.91
CA HIS A 333 -13.96 -5.91 -6.12
C HIS A 333 -14.53 -7.26 -5.73
N ASN A 334 -13.86 -8.34 -6.09
CA ASN A 334 -14.32 -9.70 -5.83
C ASN A 334 -13.19 -10.52 -5.23
N VAL A 335 -13.51 -11.43 -4.31
CA VAL A 335 -12.54 -12.31 -3.66
C VAL A 335 -13.04 -13.74 -3.71
N PHE A 336 -12.20 -14.63 -4.20
CA PHE A 336 -12.49 -16.05 -4.29
C PHE A 336 -11.57 -16.80 -3.35
N PHE A 337 -12.15 -17.49 -2.37
CA PHE A 337 -11.44 -18.21 -1.32
C PHE A 337 -11.42 -19.71 -1.57
N ASN A 338 -10.25 -20.32 -1.39
CA ASN A 338 -10.12 -21.77 -1.25
C ASN A 338 -10.53 -22.22 0.17
N GLN A 339 -10.80 -23.53 0.33
CA GLN A 339 -11.19 -24.10 1.62
C GLN A 339 -10.05 -24.11 2.64
N ASP A 340 -8.83 -24.45 2.22
CA ASP A 340 -7.65 -24.43 3.09
C ASP A 340 -6.88 -23.10 2.98
N TYR A 341 -7.32 -22.15 3.78
CA TYR A 341 -6.70 -20.82 3.80
C TYR A 341 -5.27 -20.81 4.35
N ARG A 342 -4.93 -21.76 5.21
CA ARG A 342 -3.58 -21.83 5.79
C ARG A 342 -2.56 -22.31 4.78
N ALA A 343 -2.93 -23.22 3.90
CA ALA A 343 -2.05 -23.76 2.86
C ALA A 343 -1.43 -22.66 1.98
N GLU A 344 -2.19 -21.59 1.67
CA GLU A 344 -1.68 -20.42 0.92
C GLU A 344 -0.44 -19.82 1.59
N PHE A 345 -0.51 -19.55 2.89
CA PHE A 345 0.58 -18.89 3.62
C PHE A 345 1.74 -19.84 3.94
N ASP A 346 1.46 -21.14 4.11
CA ASP A 346 2.49 -22.16 4.25
C ASP A 346 3.30 -22.31 2.95
N ASP A 347 2.65 -22.28 1.78
CA ASP A 347 3.30 -22.27 0.49
C ASP A 347 4.20 -21.05 0.31
N ILE A 348 3.69 -19.85 0.65
CA ILE A 348 4.39 -18.59 0.46
C ILE A 348 5.55 -18.40 1.44
N PHE A 349 5.31 -18.53 2.75
CA PHE A 349 6.29 -18.16 3.77
C PHE A 349 7.21 -19.29 4.18
N HIS A 350 6.75 -20.56 4.13
CA HIS A 350 7.55 -21.72 4.54
C HIS A 350 8.14 -22.48 3.34
N LYS A 351 7.32 -22.84 2.34
CA LYS A 351 7.79 -23.58 1.17
C LYS A 351 8.36 -22.68 0.08
N ARG A 352 8.13 -21.37 0.18
CA ARG A 352 8.67 -20.33 -0.74
C ARG A 352 8.31 -20.61 -2.22
N ARG A 353 7.06 -21.00 -2.49
CA ARG A 353 6.55 -21.29 -3.84
C ARG A 353 5.25 -20.53 -4.10
N LEU A 354 4.83 -20.44 -5.36
CA LEU A 354 3.50 -19.97 -5.72
C LEU A 354 2.46 -20.90 -5.08
N PRO A 355 1.38 -20.35 -4.48
CA PRO A 355 0.40 -21.18 -3.78
C PRO A 355 -0.38 -22.05 -4.76
N GLU A 356 -0.55 -23.33 -4.40
CA GLU A 356 -1.40 -24.25 -5.14
C GLU A 356 -2.88 -23.96 -4.93
N GLN A 357 -3.21 -23.47 -3.73
CA GLN A 357 -4.57 -23.11 -3.32
C GLN A 357 -4.62 -21.65 -2.82
N GLY A 358 -4.25 -20.70 -3.70
CA GLY A 358 -4.24 -19.29 -3.38
C GLY A 358 -5.64 -18.68 -3.35
N THR A 359 -5.82 -17.67 -2.51
CA THR A 359 -6.96 -16.74 -2.61
C THR A 359 -6.78 -15.89 -3.87
N VAL A 360 -7.84 -15.74 -4.67
CA VAL A 360 -7.81 -14.90 -5.86
C VAL A 360 -8.61 -13.64 -5.62
N TYR A 361 -7.94 -12.49 -5.70
CA TYR A 361 -8.59 -11.19 -5.74
C TYR A 361 -8.78 -10.75 -7.19
N VAL A 362 -9.97 -10.27 -7.53
CA VAL A 362 -10.32 -9.77 -8.87
C VAL A 362 -10.85 -8.34 -8.75
N CYS A 363 -10.18 -7.40 -9.46
CA CYS A 363 -10.70 -6.06 -9.68
C CYS A 363 -11.22 -5.94 -11.11
N ALA A 364 -12.53 -5.81 -11.27
CA ALA A 364 -13.21 -5.53 -12.52
C ALA A 364 -13.35 -4.00 -12.65
N GLN A 365 -12.39 -3.37 -13.34
CA GLN A 365 -12.17 -1.92 -13.27
C GLN A 365 -13.26 -1.09 -13.94
N ASP A 366 -14.01 -1.71 -14.84
CA ASP A 366 -15.09 -1.06 -15.61
C ASP A 366 -16.48 -1.34 -15.01
N ARG A 367 -16.54 -1.93 -13.79
CA ARG A 367 -17.79 -2.17 -13.06
C ARG A 367 -17.99 -1.18 -11.92
N ASN A 368 -19.24 -0.85 -11.70
CA ASN A 368 -19.74 -0.11 -10.53
C ASN A 368 -20.52 -1.05 -9.58
N ASP A 369 -21.20 -0.50 -8.60
CA ASP A 369 -22.00 -1.25 -7.63
C ASP A 369 -23.19 -2.01 -8.26
N SER A 370 -23.67 -1.60 -9.45
CA SER A 370 -24.70 -2.35 -10.18
C SER A 370 -24.18 -3.64 -10.82
N GLY A 371 -22.88 -3.83 -10.86
CA GLY A 371 -22.22 -4.98 -11.46
C GLY A 371 -22.26 -5.01 -12.98
N LEU A 372 -22.70 -3.94 -13.64
CA LEU A 372 -22.67 -3.84 -15.10
C LEU A 372 -21.26 -3.44 -15.55
N ALA A 373 -20.75 -4.12 -16.57
CA ALA A 373 -19.51 -3.77 -17.24
C ALA A 373 -19.78 -2.82 -18.43
N ASP A 374 -19.07 -1.70 -18.45
CA ASP A 374 -19.07 -0.78 -19.58
C ASP A 374 -17.69 -0.10 -19.65
N PRO A 375 -16.89 -0.33 -20.70
CA PRO A 375 -17.17 -1.13 -21.90
C PRO A 375 -17.03 -2.65 -21.73
N VAL A 376 -17.38 -3.42 -22.76
CA VAL A 376 -17.13 -4.86 -22.91
C VAL A 376 -16.36 -5.10 -24.20
N PRO A 377 -15.18 -5.78 -24.20
CA PRO A 377 -14.49 -6.41 -23.06
C PRO A 377 -14.10 -5.44 -21.95
N GLU A 378 -13.97 -5.93 -20.73
CA GLU A 378 -13.65 -5.13 -19.52
C GLU A 378 -12.19 -5.32 -19.06
N ARG A 379 -11.67 -4.33 -18.37
CA ARG A 379 -10.33 -4.36 -17.77
C ARG A 379 -10.38 -5.08 -16.43
N ILE A 380 -9.59 -6.14 -16.31
CA ILE A 380 -9.57 -7.01 -15.13
C ILE A 380 -8.13 -7.14 -14.62
N LEU A 381 -7.97 -7.00 -13.32
CA LEU A 381 -6.78 -7.42 -12.60
C LEU A 381 -7.13 -8.60 -11.69
N CYS A 382 -6.50 -9.75 -11.94
CA CYS A 382 -6.47 -10.85 -10.99
C CYS A 382 -5.15 -10.82 -10.22
N LEU A 383 -5.19 -11.06 -8.91
CA LEU A 383 -4.03 -11.08 -8.03
C LEU A 383 -4.09 -12.30 -7.11
N VAL A 384 -2.98 -13.02 -7.06
CA VAL A 384 -2.68 -14.09 -6.10
C VAL A 384 -1.43 -13.70 -5.33
N ASN A 385 -1.43 -13.88 -4.00
CA ASN A 385 -0.25 -13.62 -3.20
C ASN A 385 0.90 -14.56 -3.58
N ALA A 386 2.14 -14.08 -3.48
CA ALA A 386 3.32 -14.84 -3.87
C ALA A 386 4.51 -14.57 -2.93
N PRO A 387 5.52 -15.45 -2.87
CA PRO A 387 6.75 -15.20 -2.11
C PRO A 387 7.61 -14.11 -2.79
N ALA A 388 8.29 -13.30 -1.98
CA ALA A 388 9.17 -12.22 -2.46
C ALA A 388 10.61 -12.71 -2.67
N ASP A 389 10.81 -13.63 -3.62
CA ASP A 389 12.09 -14.25 -3.94
C ASP A 389 12.56 -13.96 -5.37
N GLY A 390 12.03 -12.89 -5.99
CA GLY A 390 12.28 -12.58 -7.38
C GLY A 390 13.73 -12.21 -7.72
N ASP A 391 14.55 -11.87 -6.72
CA ASP A 391 15.98 -11.60 -6.85
C ASP A 391 16.87 -12.83 -6.58
N THR A 392 16.30 -13.91 -6.02
CA THR A 392 17.04 -15.12 -5.64
C THR A 392 16.68 -16.34 -6.48
N ARG A 393 15.53 -16.32 -7.13
CA ARG A 393 15.08 -17.39 -8.04
C ARG A 393 14.19 -16.88 -9.17
N SER A 394 14.17 -17.60 -10.28
CA SER A 394 13.14 -17.47 -11.31
C SER A 394 12.10 -18.57 -11.09
N PHE A 395 10.83 -18.20 -11.16
CA PHE A 395 9.72 -19.15 -11.08
C PHE A 395 9.65 -19.92 -12.41
N ASN A 396 9.57 -21.24 -12.34
CA ASN A 396 9.56 -22.05 -13.55
C ASN A 396 8.19 -22.03 -14.26
N PRO A 397 8.14 -22.28 -15.58
CA PRO A 397 6.89 -22.22 -16.33
C PRO A 397 5.79 -23.16 -15.84
N SER A 398 6.14 -24.34 -15.31
CA SER A 398 5.16 -25.30 -14.78
C SER A 398 4.53 -24.82 -13.47
N GLU A 399 5.31 -24.19 -12.58
CA GLU A 399 4.81 -23.58 -11.34
C GLU A 399 3.88 -22.41 -11.64
N ILE A 400 4.25 -21.55 -12.60
CA ILE A 400 3.43 -20.41 -13.04
C ILE A 400 2.11 -20.92 -13.64
N HIS A 401 2.19 -21.89 -14.55
CA HIS A 401 1.01 -22.48 -15.19
C HIS A 401 0.08 -23.15 -14.19
N ALA A 402 0.63 -23.87 -13.22
CA ALA A 402 -0.17 -24.51 -12.16
C ALA A 402 -0.91 -23.47 -11.31
N CYS A 403 -0.22 -22.41 -10.86
CA CYS A 403 -0.86 -21.33 -10.08
C CYS A 403 -1.96 -20.62 -10.87
N GLU A 404 -1.70 -20.28 -12.14
CA GLU A 404 -2.69 -19.67 -13.04
C GLU A 404 -3.91 -20.58 -13.24
N SER A 405 -3.68 -21.83 -13.62
CA SER A 405 -4.73 -22.82 -13.89
C SER A 405 -5.59 -23.08 -12.66
N ASN A 406 -4.98 -23.22 -11.48
CA ASN A 406 -5.69 -23.41 -10.22
C ASN A 406 -6.52 -22.18 -9.84
N SER A 407 -6.00 -20.97 -10.10
CA SER A 407 -6.71 -19.72 -9.86
C SER A 407 -7.95 -19.58 -10.77
N LEU A 408 -7.79 -19.85 -12.06
CA LEU A 408 -8.90 -19.86 -13.01
C LEU A 408 -9.93 -20.95 -12.67
N ALA A 409 -9.47 -22.13 -12.26
CA ALA A 409 -10.35 -23.22 -11.84
C ALA A 409 -11.15 -22.88 -10.57
N LEU A 410 -10.53 -22.21 -9.57
CA LEU A 410 -11.23 -21.73 -8.39
C LEU A 410 -12.35 -20.76 -8.76
N MET A 411 -12.03 -19.74 -9.58
CA MET A 411 -13.01 -18.76 -10.03
C MET A 411 -14.17 -19.43 -10.78
N ARG A 412 -13.87 -20.42 -11.64
CA ARG A 412 -14.87 -21.21 -12.38
C ARG A 412 -15.76 -22.03 -11.44
N ARG A 413 -15.19 -22.69 -10.42
CA ARG A 413 -15.99 -23.41 -9.39
C ARG A 413 -16.91 -22.48 -8.59
N CYS A 414 -16.54 -21.21 -8.45
CA CYS A 414 -17.39 -20.17 -7.88
C CYS A 414 -18.36 -19.54 -8.90
N GLY A 415 -18.36 -20.01 -10.15
CA GLY A 415 -19.30 -19.58 -11.19
C GLY A 415 -18.78 -18.48 -12.12
N LEU A 416 -17.52 -18.03 -12.00
CA LEU A 416 -16.95 -16.99 -12.87
C LEU A 416 -16.26 -17.64 -14.08
N GLU A 417 -16.76 -17.36 -15.27
CA GLU A 417 -16.08 -17.67 -16.53
C GLU A 417 -15.41 -16.42 -17.09
N ILE A 418 -14.14 -16.56 -17.49
CA ILE A 418 -13.35 -15.51 -18.12
C ILE A 418 -12.97 -15.96 -19.53
N ASP A 419 -13.50 -15.26 -20.52
CA ASP A 419 -13.18 -15.47 -21.93
C ASP A 419 -12.14 -14.44 -22.37
N VAL A 420 -10.89 -14.89 -22.53
CA VAL A 420 -9.75 -14.04 -22.86
C VAL A 420 -8.77 -14.76 -23.80
N LEU A 421 -8.31 -14.05 -24.82
CA LEU A 421 -7.23 -14.55 -25.68
C LEU A 421 -5.89 -14.48 -24.95
N PRO A 422 -4.98 -15.45 -25.14
CA PRO A 422 -3.67 -15.47 -24.46
C PRO A 422 -2.83 -14.20 -24.62
N GLN A 423 -2.92 -13.53 -25.79
CA GLN A 423 -2.22 -12.26 -26.07
C GLN A 423 -2.88 -11.05 -25.35
N HIS A 424 -4.06 -11.19 -24.80
CA HIS A 424 -4.77 -10.16 -24.02
C HIS A 424 -4.60 -10.38 -22.50
N VAL A 425 -3.53 -11.07 -22.11
CA VAL A 425 -3.14 -11.32 -20.72
C VAL A 425 -1.69 -10.90 -20.51
N VAL A 426 -1.46 -9.92 -19.64
CA VAL A 426 -0.12 -9.56 -19.18
C VAL A 426 0.07 -10.10 -17.78
N ARG A 427 1.05 -10.99 -17.63
CA ARG A 427 1.45 -11.58 -16.33
C ARG A 427 2.56 -10.77 -15.71
N THR A 428 2.50 -10.55 -14.41
CA THR A 428 3.62 -9.97 -13.65
C THR A 428 3.90 -10.88 -12.45
N LEU A 429 5.14 -11.27 -12.31
CA LEU A 429 5.65 -12.26 -11.35
C LEU A 429 6.54 -11.59 -10.30
N PRO A 430 6.90 -12.26 -9.20
CA PRO A 430 7.81 -11.71 -8.22
C PRO A 430 9.17 -11.24 -8.78
N GLN A 431 9.72 -11.92 -9.79
CA GLN A 431 10.95 -11.49 -10.46
C GLN A 431 10.76 -10.18 -11.24
N ASP A 432 9.59 -9.98 -11.85
CA ASP A 432 9.29 -8.72 -12.55
C ASP A 432 9.16 -7.58 -11.55
N PHE A 433 8.52 -7.83 -10.40
CA PHE A 433 8.46 -6.85 -9.31
C PHE A 433 9.83 -6.56 -8.71
N ALA A 434 10.73 -7.55 -8.59
CA ALA A 434 12.10 -7.34 -8.14
C ALA A 434 12.90 -6.47 -9.11
N HIS A 435 12.66 -6.61 -10.41
CA HIS A 435 13.26 -5.77 -11.45
C HIS A 435 12.68 -4.34 -11.42
N LEU A 436 11.36 -4.21 -11.30
CA LEU A 436 10.68 -2.90 -11.23
C LEU A 436 11.04 -2.11 -9.96
N PHE A 437 11.27 -2.81 -8.84
CA PHE A 437 11.57 -2.23 -7.53
C PHE A 437 12.84 -2.83 -6.93
N PRO A 438 14.03 -2.41 -7.41
CA PRO A 438 15.31 -2.99 -7.02
C PRO A 438 15.53 -2.99 -5.51
N GLY A 439 16.15 -4.06 -5.00
CA GLY A 439 16.42 -4.26 -3.58
C GLY A 439 15.26 -4.87 -2.79
N SER A 440 14.04 -4.90 -3.35
CA SER A 440 12.85 -5.44 -2.67
C SER A 440 12.75 -6.97 -2.72
N GLY A 441 13.42 -7.63 -3.67
CA GLY A 441 13.20 -9.05 -4.00
C GLY A 441 11.79 -9.35 -4.51
N GLY A 442 11.06 -8.30 -4.95
CA GLY A 442 9.67 -8.37 -5.36
C GLY A 442 8.66 -8.14 -4.22
N ALA A 443 9.10 -7.84 -3.00
CA ALA A 443 8.21 -7.49 -1.89
C ALA A 443 7.44 -6.20 -2.18
N LEU A 444 6.11 -6.26 -2.10
CA LEU A 444 5.27 -5.11 -2.43
C LEU A 444 5.08 -4.15 -1.24
N TYR A 445 5.33 -4.63 -0.02
CA TYR A 445 5.04 -3.91 1.23
C TYR A 445 6.30 -3.71 2.11
N GLY A 446 7.51 -3.94 1.55
CA GLY A 446 8.78 -3.91 2.28
C GLY A 446 8.93 -5.09 3.24
N GLN A 447 9.24 -4.84 4.51
CA GLN A 447 9.30 -5.88 5.53
C GLN A 447 7.90 -6.37 5.93
N ALA A 448 7.75 -7.69 6.15
CA ALA A 448 6.51 -8.29 6.66
C ALA A 448 6.18 -7.76 8.07
N THR A 449 4.89 -7.55 8.31
CA THR A 449 4.39 -7.09 9.62
C THR A 449 4.12 -8.33 10.50
N HIS A 450 5.19 -9.08 10.82
CA HIS A 450 5.14 -10.27 11.67
C HIS A 450 5.57 -9.95 13.10
N GLY A 451 4.74 -10.34 14.07
CA GLY A 451 4.93 -10.06 15.49
C GLY A 451 4.63 -8.62 15.89
N TRP A 452 4.41 -8.40 17.19
CA TRP A 452 3.95 -7.13 17.76
C TRP A 452 4.92 -5.95 17.59
N MET A 453 6.23 -6.23 17.49
CA MET A 453 7.28 -5.19 17.32
C MET A 453 7.49 -4.78 15.87
N SER A 454 6.91 -5.46 14.90
CA SER A 454 7.20 -5.26 13.47
C SER A 454 6.90 -3.83 13.00
N ALA A 455 5.82 -3.24 13.51
CA ALA A 455 5.43 -1.87 13.19
C ALA A 455 6.49 -0.83 13.59
N PHE A 456 7.25 -1.07 14.68
CA PHE A 456 8.31 -0.17 15.18
C PHE A 456 9.67 -0.37 14.52
N ARG A 457 9.83 -1.42 13.72
CA ARG A 457 11.09 -1.72 13.03
C ARG A 457 11.24 -0.99 11.70
N ARG A 458 10.14 -0.43 11.16
CA ARG A 458 10.21 0.33 9.92
C ARG A 458 11.04 1.59 10.12
N PRO A 459 11.99 1.91 9.21
CA PRO A 459 12.77 3.14 9.29
C PRO A 459 11.86 4.37 9.31
N SER A 460 12.26 5.40 10.04
CA SER A 460 11.63 6.73 10.00
C SER A 460 12.10 7.53 8.80
N SER A 461 11.45 8.66 8.52
CA SER A 461 11.84 9.55 7.43
C SER A 461 13.27 10.11 7.57
N ARG A 462 13.74 10.36 8.79
CA ARG A 462 15.10 10.85 9.06
C ARG A 462 16.08 9.68 9.10
N SER A 463 17.10 9.70 8.24
CA SER A 463 18.18 8.72 8.29
C SER A 463 19.31 9.16 9.26
N LYS A 464 20.26 8.26 9.49
CA LYS A 464 21.48 8.56 10.23
C LYS A 464 22.51 9.34 9.37
N VAL A 465 22.31 9.39 8.06
CA VAL A 465 23.20 10.12 7.12
C VAL A 465 22.63 11.52 6.93
N PRO A 466 23.34 12.57 7.34
CA PRO A 466 22.89 13.94 7.17
C PRO A 466 22.58 14.28 5.71
N GLY A 467 21.40 14.85 5.47
CA GLY A 467 20.93 15.20 4.13
C GLY A 467 20.22 14.06 3.40
N LEU A 468 20.18 12.82 3.94
CA LEU A 468 19.41 11.72 3.38
C LEU A 468 18.13 11.48 4.18
N TYR A 469 17.00 11.47 3.48
CA TYR A 469 15.66 11.17 4.02
C TYR A 469 15.04 10.03 3.24
N THR A 470 14.08 9.33 3.84
CA THR A 470 13.38 8.22 3.22
C THR A 470 11.87 8.43 3.24
N ALA A 471 11.20 8.02 2.16
CA ALA A 471 9.75 8.03 2.00
C ALA A 471 9.27 6.76 1.32
N GLY A 472 7.96 6.49 1.38
CA GLY A 472 7.33 5.37 0.68
C GLY A 472 6.85 4.24 1.59
N GLY A 473 6.35 3.17 0.99
CA GLY A 473 5.67 2.08 1.70
C GLY A 473 6.58 1.13 2.50
N SER A 474 7.91 1.18 2.30
CA SER A 474 8.88 0.39 3.07
C SER A 474 9.34 1.07 4.37
N VAL A 475 8.97 2.35 4.56
CA VAL A 475 9.26 3.13 5.77
C VAL A 475 7.98 3.41 6.56
N HIS A 476 8.14 4.01 7.74
CA HIS A 476 7.00 4.44 8.57
C HIS A 476 6.14 5.49 7.83
N PRO A 477 4.79 5.45 7.94
CA PRO A 477 3.96 4.56 8.77
C PRO A 477 3.74 3.17 8.18
N GLY A 478 4.08 2.91 6.93
CA GLY A 478 4.01 1.58 6.35
C GLY A 478 3.43 1.55 4.94
N PRO A 479 2.98 0.38 4.46
CA PRO A 479 2.45 0.20 3.12
C PRO A 479 1.01 0.71 2.97
N GLY A 480 0.63 0.97 1.74
CA GLY A 480 -0.65 1.51 1.31
C GLY A 480 -0.51 2.92 0.74
N VAL A 481 -1.40 3.28 -0.19
CA VAL A 481 -1.34 4.59 -0.89
C VAL A 481 -1.40 5.76 0.10
N PRO A 482 -2.34 5.81 1.07
CA PRO A 482 -2.39 6.89 2.04
C PRO A 482 -1.19 6.89 2.99
N MET A 483 -0.67 5.72 3.36
CA MET A 483 0.51 5.61 4.21
C MET A 483 1.77 6.09 3.48
N ALA A 484 1.93 5.76 2.20
CA ALA A 484 3.03 6.28 1.38
C ALA A 484 2.93 7.80 1.20
N ALA A 485 1.73 8.35 1.00
CA ALA A 485 1.51 9.79 0.97
C ALA A 485 1.88 10.46 2.30
N MET A 486 1.45 9.89 3.42
CA MET A 486 1.81 10.37 4.77
C MET A 486 3.33 10.32 4.99
N SER A 487 3.98 9.23 4.56
CA SER A 487 5.44 9.10 4.62
C SER A 487 6.16 10.21 3.84
N GLY A 488 5.66 10.57 2.65
CA GLY A 488 6.18 11.69 1.87
C GLY A 488 6.03 13.04 2.58
N ARG A 489 4.86 13.29 3.21
CA ARG A 489 4.63 14.48 4.06
C ARG A 489 5.58 14.55 5.24
N LEU A 490 5.78 13.42 5.93
CA LEU A 490 6.71 13.33 7.06
C LEU A 490 8.16 13.57 6.62
N ALA A 491 8.58 13.03 5.49
CA ALA A 491 9.93 13.27 4.94
C ALA A 491 10.16 14.74 4.60
N ALA A 492 9.19 15.38 3.93
CA ALA A 492 9.24 16.80 3.62
C ALA A 492 9.27 17.67 4.90
N ALA A 493 8.42 17.36 5.88
CA ALA A 493 8.40 18.07 7.16
C ALA A 493 9.72 17.94 7.91
N THR A 494 10.27 16.72 7.98
CA THR A 494 11.57 16.45 8.62
C THR A 494 12.71 17.23 7.98
N LEU A 495 12.73 17.29 6.63
CA LEU A 495 13.74 18.07 5.89
C LEU A 495 13.58 19.57 6.19
N MET A 496 12.36 20.09 6.16
CA MET A 496 12.09 21.52 6.46
C MET A 496 12.46 21.90 7.89
N GLU A 497 12.31 21.01 8.86
CA GLU A 497 12.78 21.25 10.22
C GLU A 497 14.31 21.33 10.30
N ASP A 498 14.99 20.40 9.61
CA ASP A 498 16.47 20.41 9.56
C ASP A 498 17.02 21.67 8.90
N LEU A 499 16.24 22.29 8.01
CA LEU A 499 16.54 23.59 7.40
C LEU A 499 16.11 24.78 8.30
N GLY A 500 15.42 24.55 9.42
CA GLY A 500 14.88 25.62 10.28
C GLY A 500 13.71 26.39 9.65
N LEU A 501 13.08 25.87 8.61
CA LEU A 501 11.94 26.50 7.93
C LEU A 501 10.62 26.32 8.69
N ILE A 502 10.52 25.30 9.53
CA ILE A 502 9.40 25.05 10.43
C ILE A 502 9.92 24.67 11.82
N SER A 503 9.16 24.99 12.86
CA SER A 503 9.47 24.58 14.23
C SER A 503 8.93 23.21 14.56
N LYS A 504 9.55 22.48 15.51
CA LYS A 504 9.08 21.17 15.99
C LYS A 504 7.66 21.22 16.57
N SER A 505 7.25 22.36 17.12
CA SER A 505 5.91 22.57 17.69
C SER A 505 4.82 22.78 16.63
N SER A 506 5.16 23.18 15.41
CA SER A 506 4.21 23.37 14.32
C SER A 506 3.87 22.08 13.55
N ARG A 507 4.37 20.94 14.01
CA ARG A 507 4.27 19.66 13.32
C ARG A 507 2.84 19.16 13.12
N VAL A 508 1.93 19.43 14.03
CA VAL A 508 0.52 19.01 13.88
C VAL A 508 -0.37 19.85 14.78
N VAL A 509 -0.67 21.08 14.41
CA VAL A 509 -1.94 21.67 14.79
C VAL A 509 -2.84 21.58 13.57
N ILE A 510 -3.46 20.44 13.39
CA ILE A 510 -4.62 20.32 12.54
C ILE A 510 -5.83 20.43 13.46
N SER A 511 -6.29 21.67 13.60
CA SER A 511 -7.59 22.02 14.10
C SER A 511 -8.63 21.44 13.14
N GLY A 512 -9.46 20.52 13.58
CA GLY A 512 -10.49 19.91 12.75
C GLY A 512 -11.12 18.69 13.40
N GLY A 513 -11.63 18.83 14.61
CA GLY A 513 -12.66 17.93 15.12
C GLY A 513 -13.96 18.19 14.38
N MET A 514 -14.25 17.49 13.29
CA MET A 514 -15.61 17.38 12.81
C MET A 514 -16.39 16.47 13.77
N SER A 515 -17.19 17.10 14.62
CA SER A 515 -18.32 16.45 15.30
C SER A 515 -19.32 16.08 14.19
N MET A 516 -19.42 14.81 13.84
CA MET A 516 -20.57 14.32 13.11
C MET A 516 -21.77 14.27 14.10
N ARG A 517 -22.81 15.04 13.80
CA ARG A 517 -24.17 14.83 14.28
C ARG A 517 -24.84 13.79 13.40
#